data_efb21df90b365868a25bda2ead61b1e0
#
_entry.id   efb21df90b365868a25bda2ead61b1e0
#
_cell.length_a   1.000
_cell.length_b   1.000
_cell.length_c   1.000
_cell.angle_alpha   90.00
_cell.angle_beta   90.00
_cell.angle_gamma   90.00
#
_symmetry.space_group_name_H-M   'P 1'
#
loop_
_entity.id
_entity.type
_entity.pdbx_description
1 polymer ?
#
loop_
_entity_poly.entity_id
_entity_poly.type
_entity_poly.pdbx_seq_one_letter_code
_entity_poly.pdbx_strand_id
1 'polypeptide(L)'
;MSTLLLTGVRPLGGPARDLLVTDGRITRVGERLTAPEGATVVDGRGHLAVPGLVDAHAHLDKTLWGLPWRPHSAGDGLAALIDNEHRGRAELRRQGVTVAQRAGALLGAYVAAGTSHIRSHVDVDTAAGLDSLHGVLEARDAFAGRVDVELVAFPQSGLLHRRGTAELLEAAVRAGADLVGGLDPAGFDHRPVEHLGTVFGIAGRHGCGLDIHLHDGGELGAFTIDLIIERTRALGLAGKVTISHAFALAEVPEARLERLVEELAGQRISLTTVAPGNRPALPLARLAAAGVAVGLGCDGVRDLWSPWGDGDLLGRAALLAWRAGARRDQDLAAALELATAGGAGVLGLDGHGLEPGCWADLALVPASTVGEAVVVHPPRSLVLKRGRVVAGP
;
A
#
# COMPACT_ATOMS: atom_id res chain seq x y z
N MET A 1 -18.08 -17.12 20.76
CA MET A 1 -18.47 -16.40 19.55
C MET A 1 -18.60 -14.92 19.88
N SER A 2 -17.89 -14.06 19.20
CA SER A 2 -18.04 -12.60 19.38
C SER A 2 -19.08 -12.09 18.37
N THR A 3 -20.12 -11.42 18.86
CA THR A 3 -21.15 -10.86 18.01
C THR A 3 -21.25 -9.34 18.24
N LEU A 4 -21.26 -8.58 17.16
CA LEU A 4 -21.42 -7.13 17.16
C LEU A 4 -22.52 -6.75 16.17
N LEU A 5 -23.42 -5.88 16.59
CA LEU A 5 -24.40 -5.22 15.72
C LEU A 5 -24.03 -3.74 15.59
N LEU A 6 -23.65 -3.33 14.40
CA LEU A 6 -23.40 -1.94 14.06
C LEU A 6 -24.65 -1.38 13.40
N THR A 7 -25.31 -0.41 14.04
CA THR A 7 -26.61 0.10 13.59
C THR A 7 -26.49 1.44 12.88
N GLY A 8 -27.35 1.67 11.88
CA GLY A 8 -27.56 2.97 11.27
C GLY A 8 -26.33 3.52 10.54
N VAL A 9 -25.50 2.70 9.91
CA VAL A 9 -24.40 3.15 9.06
C VAL A 9 -24.83 3.33 7.61
N ARG A 10 -24.06 4.05 6.82
CA ARG A 10 -24.26 4.22 5.36
C ARG A 10 -23.12 3.53 4.59
N PRO A 11 -23.30 2.27 4.17
CA PRO A 11 -22.29 1.59 3.37
C PRO A 11 -22.04 2.33 2.05
N LEU A 12 -20.81 2.84 1.87
CA LEU A 12 -20.39 3.62 0.69
C LEU A 12 -21.37 4.74 0.28
N GLY A 13 -22.01 5.38 1.27
CA GLY A 13 -22.95 6.49 1.04
C GLY A 13 -24.34 6.08 0.59
N GLY A 14 -24.64 4.79 0.58
CA GLY A 14 -25.97 4.25 0.31
C GLY A 14 -26.97 4.51 1.44
N PRO A 15 -28.17 3.90 1.36
CA PRO A 15 -29.17 3.97 2.42
C PRO A 15 -28.62 3.47 3.76
N ALA A 16 -29.17 4.01 4.88
CA ALA A 16 -28.80 3.54 6.20
C ALA A 16 -29.09 2.03 6.36
N ARG A 17 -28.14 1.30 6.91
CA ARG A 17 -28.21 -0.16 7.15
C ARG A 17 -27.59 -0.50 8.49
N ASP A 18 -27.97 -1.67 8.98
CA ASP A 18 -27.31 -2.31 10.11
C ASP A 18 -26.43 -3.45 9.59
N LEU A 19 -25.27 -3.64 10.21
CA LEU A 19 -24.35 -4.73 9.90
C LEU A 19 -24.25 -5.65 11.13
N LEU A 20 -24.62 -6.92 10.96
CA LEU A 20 -24.40 -7.94 11.96
C LEU A 20 -23.07 -8.64 11.66
N VAL A 21 -22.20 -8.64 12.65
CA VAL A 21 -20.87 -9.25 12.59
C VAL A 21 -20.84 -10.42 13.57
N THR A 22 -20.40 -11.59 13.10
CA THR A 22 -20.21 -12.79 13.94
C THR A 22 -18.84 -13.38 13.63
N ASP A 23 -18.05 -13.61 14.67
CA ASP A 23 -16.69 -14.15 14.56
C ASP A 23 -15.81 -13.41 13.55
N GLY A 24 -15.93 -12.08 13.55
CA GLY A 24 -15.14 -11.18 12.73
C GLY A 24 -15.60 -11.01 11.28
N ARG A 25 -16.69 -11.69 10.85
CA ARG A 25 -17.26 -11.55 9.51
C ARG A 25 -18.62 -10.86 9.54
N ILE A 26 -18.89 -10.05 8.52
CA ILE A 26 -20.23 -9.52 8.27
C ILE A 26 -21.11 -10.70 7.85
N THR A 27 -22.14 -11.01 8.64
CA THR A 27 -23.06 -12.12 8.35
C THR A 27 -24.38 -11.66 7.76
N ARG A 28 -24.79 -10.42 8.09
CA ARG A 28 -26.02 -9.83 7.55
C ARG A 28 -25.86 -8.33 7.38
N VAL A 29 -26.44 -7.80 6.31
CA VAL A 29 -26.66 -6.38 6.08
C VAL A 29 -28.13 -6.17 5.86
N GLY A 30 -28.75 -5.24 6.57
CA GLY A 30 -30.21 -5.05 6.48
C GLY A 30 -30.70 -3.79 7.20
N GLU A 31 -31.99 -3.61 7.21
CA GLU A 31 -32.67 -2.54 7.97
C GLU A 31 -33.19 -3.09 9.30
N ARG A 32 -32.95 -2.37 10.39
CA ARG A 32 -33.52 -2.67 11.72
C ARG A 32 -33.27 -4.13 12.13
N LEU A 33 -32.00 -4.57 12.02
CA LEU A 33 -31.66 -5.91 12.47
C LEU A 33 -31.83 -6.04 14.00
N THR A 34 -32.38 -7.16 14.44
CA THR A 34 -32.48 -7.46 15.87
C THR A 34 -31.08 -7.96 16.35
N ALA A 35 -30.60 -7.37 17.43
CA ALA A 35 -29.38 -7.82 18.09
C ALA A 35 -29.58 -9.22 18.68
N PRO A 36 -28.74 -10.22 18.36
CA PRO A 36 -28.76 -11.48 19.08
C PRO A 36 -28.47 -11.28 20.57
N GLU A 37 -28.88 -12.24 21.38
CA GLU A 37 -28.60 -12.20 22.83
C GLU A 37 -27.07 -12.20 23.06
N GLY A 38 -26.62 -11.29 23.92
CA GLY A 38 -25.18 -11.12 24.23
C GLY A 38 -24.37 -10.36 23.17
N ALA A 39 -25.01 -9.86 22.09
CA ALA A 39 -24.30 -9.05 21.10
C ALA A 39 -23.96 -7.65 21.65
N THR A 40 -22.75 -7.18 21.33
CA THR A 40 -22.40 -5.77 21.51
C THR A 40 -23.12 -4.93 20.46
N VAL A 41 -23.82 -3.87 20.85
CA VAL A 41 -24.48 -2.95 19.93
C VAL A 41 -23.72 -1.64 19.88
N VAL A 42 -23.39 -1.19 18.67
CA VAL A 42 -22.70 0.07 18.42
C VAL A 42 -23.53 0.93 17.47
N ASP A 43 -23.80 2.17 17.88
CA ASP A 43 -24.52 3.13 17.05
C ASP A 43 -23.56 3.76 16.03
N GLY A 44 -23.83 3.55 14.74
CA GLY A 44 -23.05 4.11 13.63
C GLY A 44 -23.38 5.57 13.32
N ARG A 45 -24.37 6.18 13.99
CA ARG A 45 -24.70 7.62 13.92
C ARG A 45 -24.99 8.14 12.52
N GLY A 46 -25.39 7.29 11.58
CA GLY A 46 -25.58 7.67 10.18
C GLY A 46 -24.29 7.94 9.42
N HIS A 47 -23.14 7.63 10.00
CA HIS A 47 -21.83 7.85 9.37
C HIS A 47 -21.62 6.93 8.17
N LEU A 48 -20.80 7.40 7.23
CA LEU A 48 -20.35 6.62 6.10
C LEU A 48 -19.51 5.43 6.60
N ALA A 49 -19.89 4.22 6.23
CA ALA A 49 -19.05 3.04 6.40
C ALA A 49 -18.25 2.79 5.12
N VAL A 50 -16.93 2.72 5.23
CA VAL A 50 -16.03 2.34 4.15
C VAL A 50 -15.32 1.03 4.51
N PRO A 51 -15.02 0.15 3.54
CA PRO A 51 -14.12 -0.98 3.79
C PRO A 51 -12.81 -0.50 4.41
N GLY A 52 -12.16 -1.34 5.18
CA GLY A 52 -10.84 -1.02 5.72
C GLY A 52 -9.89 -0.56 4.61
N LEU A 53 -9.22 0.57 4.81
CA LEU A 53 -8.31 1.11 3.82
C LEU A 53 -7.12 0.15 3.65
N VAL A 54 -6.60 0.06 2.42
CA VAL A 54 -5.48 -0.82 2.05
C VAL A 54 -4.38 0.02 1.45
N ASP A 55 -3.27 0.20 2.18
CA ASP A 55 -2.09 0.86 1.66
C ASP A 55 -1.25 -0.14 0.85
N ALA A 56 -1.32 -0.03 -0.47
CA ALA A 56 -0.66 -0.95 -1.38
C ALA A 56 0.83 -0.66 -1.59
N HIS A 57 1.34 0.46 -1.04
CA HIS A 57 2.74 0.86 -1.19
C HIS A 57 3.19 1.82 -0.10
N ALA A 58 3.94 1.34 0.86
CA ALA A 58 4.46 2.10 1.99
C ALA A 58 5.94 1.78 2.27
N HIS A 59 6.58 2.61 3.12
CA HIS A 59 7.93 2.43 3.64
C HIS A 59 7.93 2.68 5.16
N LEU A 60 7.62 1.66 5.96
CA LEU A 60 7.51 1.78 7.41
C LEU A 60 8.85 2.00 8.11
N ASP A 61 9.94 1.46 7.54
CA ASP A 61 11.28 1.51 8.13
C ASP A 61 11.94 2.90 8.05
N LYS A 62 11.54 3.73 7.07
CA LYS A 62 12.16 5.04 6.81
C LYS A 62 11.56 6.18 7.59
N THR A 63 10.33 6.03 8.07
CA THR A 63 9.55 7.11 8.67
C THR A 63 10.26 7.79 9.85
N LEU A 64 10.02 9.08 9.99
CA LEU A 64 10.36 9.89 11.18
C LEU A 64 9.12 10.18 12.04
N TRP A 65 8.02 9.49 11.79
CA TRP A 65 6.77 9.66 12.53
C TRP A 65 6.97 9.36 14.02
N GLY A 66 6.33 10.16 14.88
CA GLY A 66 6.52 10.07 16.33
C GLY A 66 7.76 10.79 16.86
N LEU A 67 8.65 11.28 16.00
CA LEU A 67 9.80 12.08 16.39
C LEU A 67 9.50 13.59 16.26
N PRO A 68 10.23 14.45 16.99
CA PRO A 68 10.19 15.90 16.75
C PRO A 68 10.48 16.23 15.29
N TRP A 69 9.87 17.31 14.80
CA TRP A 69 10.12 17.77 13.44
C TRP A 69 11.61 18.02 13.22
N ARG A 70 12.12 17.49 12.11
CA ARG A 70 13.48 17.75 11.64
C ARG A 70 13.42 18.52 10.33
N PRO A 71 14.24 19.58 10.15
CA PRO A 71 14.35 20.22 8.85
C PRO A 71 14.74 19.20 7.78
N HIS A 72 14.01 19.20 6.68
CA HIS A 72 14.30 18.32 5.55
C HIS A 72 15.43 18.95 4.73
N SER A 73 16.50 18.21 4.49
CA SER A 73 17.72 18.70 3.85
C SER A 73 18.25 17.75 2.78
N ALA A 74 17.37 16.93 2.18
CA ALA A 74 17.74 16.08 1.07
C ALA A 74 18.19 16.93 -0.12
N GLY A 75 19.29 16.55 -0.76
CA GLY A 75 19.74 17.17 -1.99
C GLY A 75 18.95 16.68 -3.20
N ASP A 76 19.24 17.24 -4.37
CA ASP A 76 18.61 16.86 -5.62
C ASP A 76 19.20 15.54 -6.17
N GLY A 77 18.33 14.71 -6.70
CA GLY A 77 18.70 13.46 -7.37
C GLY A 77 18.82 12.23 -6.44
N LEU A 78 18.68 11.06 -7.05
CA LEU A 78 18.58 9.77 -6.35
C LEU A 78 19.79 9.49 -5.44
N ALA A 79 21.00 9.73 -5.90
CA ALA A 79 22.22 9.49 -5.12
C ALA A 79 22.28 10.35 -3.86
N ALA A 80 21.90 11.63 -3.95
CA ALA A 80 21.87 12.54 -2.80
C ALA A 80 20.80 12.13 -1.78
N LEU A 81 19.65 11.64 -2.23
CA LEU A 81 18.59 11.10 -1.38
C LEU A 81 19.05 9.85 -0.63
N ILE A 82 19.71 8.90 -1.31
CA ILE A 82 20.28 7.69 -0.71
C ILE A 82 21.33 8.06 0.34
N ASP A 83 22.26 8.97 0.02
CA ASP A 83 23.29 9.42 0.96
C ASP A 83 22.66 10.12 2.19
N ASN A 84 21.63 10.94 2.00
CA ASN A 84 20.90 11.59 3.09
C ASN A 84 20.27 10.55 4.01
N GLU A 85 19.66 9.53 3.42
CA GLU A 85 19.05 8.43 4.18
C GLU A 85 20.10 7.64 4.99
N HIS A 86 21.22 7.27 4.40
CA HIS A 86 22.29 6.55 5.11
C HIS A 86 22.79 7.36 6.31
N ARG A 87 23.05 8.67 6.12
CA ARG A 87 23.47 9.56 7.23
C ARG A 87 22.40 9.69 8.32
N GLY A 88 21.15 9.87 7.92
CA GLY A 88 20.01 9.99 8.83
C GLY A 88 19.77 8.72 9.65
N ARG A 89 19.82 7.53 8.99
CA ARG A 89 19.72 6.23 9.70
C ARG A 89 20.85 6.05 10.72
N ALA A 90 22.09 6.38 10.36
CA ALA A 90 23.22 6.30 11.26
C ALA A 90 23.06 7.23 12.47
N GLU A 91 22.53 8.44 12.25
CA GLU A 91 22.26 9.41 13.33
C GLU A 91 21.16 8.91 14.27
N LEU A 92 20.04 8.40 13.75
CA LEU A 92 18.95 7.83 14.55
C LEU A 92 19.44 6.67 15.41
N ARG A 93 20.28 5.78 14.83
CA ARG A 93 20.89 4.67 15.58
C ARG A 93 21.77 5.17 16.74
N ARG A 94 22.60 6.20 16.52
CA ARG A 94 23.42 6.80 17.58
C ARG A 94 22.58 7.42 18.71
N GLN A 95 21.37 7.93 18.37
CA GLN A 95 20.41 8.46 19.33
C GLN A 95 19.59 7.38 20.04
N GLY A 96 19.80 6.10 19.72
CA GLY A 96 19.03 4.99 20.29
C GLY A 96 17.59 4.89 19.77
N VAL A 97 17.26 5.58 18.66
CA VAL A 97 15.93 5.53 18.02
C VAL A 97 15.86 4.32 17.11
N THR A 98 15.02 3.36 17.45
CA THR A 98 14.89 2.11 16.68
C THR A 98 13.92 2.23 15.51
N VAL A 99 14.04 1.34 14.53
CA VAL A 99 13.06 1.20 13.45
C VAL A 99 11.71 0.77 14.01
N ALA A 100 11.68 -0.18 14.95
CA ALA A 100 10.45 -0.67 15.58
C ALA A 100 9.64 0.46 16.25
N GLN A 101 10.29 1.37 16.97
CA GLN A 101 9.62 2.52 17.59
C GLN A 101 8.96 3.43 16.55
N ARG A 102 9.66 3.78 15.47
CA ARG A 102 9.15 4.69 14.44
C ARG A 102 8.06 4.02 13.59
N ALA A 103 8.29 2.79 13.15
CA ALA A 103 7.32 2.00 12.42
C ALA A 103 6.04 1.77 13.25
N GLY A 104 6.18 1.42 14.54
CA GLY A 104 5.05 1.28 15.47
C GLY A 104 4.25 2.57 15.64
N ALA A 105 4.92 3.72 15.76
CA ALA A 105 4.25 5.02 15.84
C ALA A 105 3.44 5.31 14.56
N LEU A 106 3.99 5.01 13.38
CA LEU A 106 3.29 5.18 12.11
C LEU A 106 2.14 4.17 11.96
N LEU A 107 2.34 2.90 12.34
CA LEU A 107 1.25 1.91 12.35
C LEU A 107 0.07 2.35 13.21
N GLY A 108 0.34 2.99 14.37
CA GLY A 108 -0.70 3.61 15.19
C GLY A 108 -1.51 4.67 14.44
N ALA A 109 -0.86 5.52 13.65
CA ALA A 109 -1.52 6.52 12.81
C ALA A 109 -2.35 5.86 11.69
N TYR A 110 -1.81 4.86 11.01
CA TYR A 110 -2.54 4.09 10.00
C TYR A 110 -3.81 3.44 10.56
N VAL A 111 -3.70 2.78 11.72
CA VAL A 111 -4.87 2.16 12.38
C VAL A 111 -5.92 3.22 12.72
N ALA A 112 -5.52 4.36 13.29
CA ALA A 112 -6.43 5.45 13.61
C ALA A 112 -7.08 6.05 12.35
N ALA A 113 -6.37 6.05 11.22
CA ALA A 113 -6.86 6.48 9.92
C ALA A 113 -7.73 5.43 9.19
N GLY A 114 -7.96 4.25 9.79
CA GLY A 114 -8.83 3.22 9.24
C GLY A 114 -8.16 2.24 8.27
N THR A 115 -6.83 2.21 8.23
CA THR A 115 -6.07 1.26 7.41
C THR A 115 -6.06 -0.11 8.07
N SER A 116 -6.47 -1.12 7.33
CA SER A 116 -6.56 -2.51 7.77
C SER A 116 -5.45 -3.40 7.25
N HIS A 117 -4.85 -3.05 6.10
CA HIS A 117 -3.78 -3.80 5.45
C HIS A 117 -2.75 -2.83 4.84
N ILE A 118 -1.48 -3.22 4.90
CA ILE A 118 -0.36 -2.43 4.38
C ILE A 118 0.62 -3.37 3.69
N ARG A 119 1.06 -3.02 2.47
CA ARG A 119 2.28 -3.58 1.88
C ARG A 119 3.40 -2.58 2.06
N SER A 120 4.44 -2.96 2.82
CA SER A 120 5.58 -2.11 3.09
C SER A 120 6.85 -2.65 2.47
N HIS A 121 7.50 -1.83 1.66
CA HIS A 121 8.88 -2.06 1.24
C HIS A 121 9.81 -1.76 2.41
N VAL A 122 10.78 -2.64 2.64
CA VAL A 122 11.74 -2.52 3.74
C VAL A 122 13.16 -2.62 3.18
N ASP A 123 13.96 -1.62 3.46
CA ASP A 123 15.32 -1.55 2.93
C ASP A 123 16.19 -2.70 3.39
N VAL A 124 16.79 -3.35 2.41
CA VAL A 124 17.81 -4.39 2.58
C VAL A 124 19.04 -3.98 1.81
N ASP A 125 20.09 -3.62 2.51
CA ASP A 125 21.35 -3.19 1.91
C ASP A 125 22.57 -3.62 2.73
N THR A 126 23.76 -3.55 2.14
CA THR A 126 25.00 -3.99 2.78
C THR A 126 25.48 -3.10 3.93
N ALA A 127 24.88 -1.92 4.14
CA ALA A 127 25.20 -1.03 5.26
C ALA A 127 24.35 -1.32 6.50
N ALA A 128 23.08 -1.69 6.30
CA ALA A 128 22.12 -1.98 7.36
C ALA A 128 21.87 -3.49 7.57
N GLY A 129 22.25 -4.33 6.60
CA GLY A 129 21.92 -5.76 6.63
C GLY A 129 20.41 -5.97 6.64
N LEU A 130 19.90 -6.64 7.66
CA LEU A 130 18.49 -6.91 7.89
C LEU A 130 17.89 -6.09 9.05
N ASP A 131 18.58 -5.10 9.58
CA ASP A 131 18.13 -4.34 10.76
C ASP A 131 16.78 -3.67 10.54
N SER A 132 16.55 -3.09 9.34
CA SER A 132 15.26 -2.49 8.98
C SER A 132 14.15 -3.54 9.00
N LEU A 133 14.38 -4.70 8.40
CA LEU A 133 13.41 -5.80 8.37
C LEU A 133 13.05 -6.27 9.78
N HIS A 134 14.04 -6.54 10.61
CA HIS A 134 13.81 -6.99 12.00
C HIS A 134 13.01 -5.97 12.80
N GLY A 135 13.31 -4.67 12.64
CA GLY A 135 12.58 -3.62 13.34
C GLY A 135 11.12 -3.49 12.86
N VAL A 136 10.84 -3.67 11.56
CA VAL A 136 9.46 -3.64 11.06
C VAL A 136 8.71 -4.92 11.45
N LEU A 137 9.36 -6.08 11.46
CA LEU A 137 8.77 -7.33 11.97
C LEU A 137 8.35 -7.19 13.44
N GLU A 138 9.19 -6.62 14.30
CA GLU A 138 8.87 -6.33 15.70
C GLU A 138 7.65 -5.40 15.81
N ALA A 139 7.60 -4.34 15.02
CA ALA A 139 6.45 -3.42 14.99
C ALA A 139 5.18 -4.13 14.50
N ARG A 140 5.27 -4.94 13.44
CA ARG A 140 4.17 -5.74 12.90
C ARG A 140 3.57 -6.65 13.97
N ASP A 141 4.41 -7.36 14.68
CA ASP A 141 3.98 -8.29 15.73
C ASP A 141 3.29 -7.57 16.90
N ALA A 142 3.78 -6.38 17.28
CA ALA A 142 3.15 -5.53 18.28
C ALA A 142 1.76 -4.98 17.86
N PHE A 143 1.48 -4.94 16.57
CA PHE A 143 0.19 -4.51 16.00
C PHE A 143 -0.68 -5.66 15.48
N ALA A 144 -0.30 -6.90 15.78
CA ALA A 144 -1.07 -8.08 15.39
C ALA A 144 -2.55 -7.97 15.82
N GLY A 145 -3.48 -8.26 14.88
CA GLY A 145 -4.92 -8.12 15.09
C GLY A 145 -5.47 -6.69 15.03
N ARG A 146 -4.62 -5.68 14.76
CA ARG A 146 -5.02 -4.29 14.55
C ARG A 146 -4.85 -3.86 13.10
N VAL A 147 -3.79 -4.32 12.45
CA VAL A 147 -3.49 -4.12 11.02
C VAL A 147 -2.65 -5.32 10.55
N ASP A 148 -2.89 -5.76 9.32
CA ASP A 148 -2.07 -6.78 8.68
C ASP A 148 -1.00 -6.10 7.82
N VAL A 149 0.27 -6.54 7.92
CA VAL A 149 1.39 -5.94 7.19
C VAL A 149 2.12 -7.01 6.39
N GLU A 150 2.18 -6.82 5.08
CA GLU A 150 2.96 -7.61 4.14
C GLU A 150 4.27 -6.88 3.83
N LEU A 151 5.40 -7.59 3.84
CA LEU A 151 6.73 -6.99 3.72
C LEU A 151 7.42 -7.38 2.42
N VAL A 152 7.98 -6.39 1.74
CA VAL A 152 8.78 -6.55 0.54
C VAL A 152 10.25 -6.29 0.88
N ALA A 153 11.13 -7.28 0.69
CA ALA A 153 12.57 -7.06 0.80
C ALA A 153 13.05 -6.19 -0.36
N PHE A 154 13.51 -4.97 -0.08
CA PHE A 154 13.71 -3.93 -1.08
C PHE A 154 15.18 -3.44 -1.18
N PRO A 155 15.82 -3.53 -2.37
CA PRO A 155 17.22 -3.13 -2.54
C PRO A 155 17.36 -1.63 -2.84
N GLN A 156 17.01 -0.74 -1.89
CA GLN A 156 17.01 0.72 -2.08
C GLN A 156 18.35 1.28 -2.58
N SER A 157 19.46 0.68 -2.19
CA SER A 157 20.81 1.11 -2.60
C SER A 157 21.30 0.46 -3.91
N GLY A 158 20.38 -0.18 -4.65
CA GLY A 158 20.66 -0.94 -5.87
C GLY A 158 21.00 -2.41 -5.60
N LEU A 159 20.61 -3.27 -6.53
CA LEU A 159 20.84 -4.71 -6.43
C LEU A 159 22.25 -5.09 -6.90
N LEU A 160 22.64 -4.61 -8.07
CA LEU A 160 23.87 -5.02 -8.75
C LEU A 160 25.07 -4.09 -8.46
N HIS A 161 24.80 -2.88 -7.99
CA HIS A 161 25.83 -1.92 -7.58
C HIS A 161 26.52 -2.30 -6.26
N ARG A 162 25.85 -3.04 -5.41
CA ARG A 162 26.34 -3.43 -4.08
C ARG A 162 26.47 -4.95 -4.01
N ARG A 163 27.72 -5.42 -4.09
CA ARG A 163 28.02 -6.87 -3.95
C ARG A 163 27.52 -7.39 -2.61
N GLY A 164 26.76 -8.48 -2.61
CA GLY A 164 26.16 -9.08 -1.41
C GLY A 164 24.67 -8.70 -1.19
N THR A 165 24.12 -7.75 -1.97
CA THR A 165 22.71 -7.36 -1.81
C THR A 165 21.76 -8.49 -2.23
N ALA A 166 22.08 -9.25 -3.26
CA ALA A 166 21.24 -10.37 -3.71
C ALA A 166 21.12 -11.45 -2.62
N GLU A 167 22.24 -11.79 -1.97
CA GLU A 167 22.28 -12.73 -0.85
C GLU A 167 21.51 -12.22 0.36
N LEU A 168 21.54 -10.91 0.61
CA LEU A 168 20.76 -10.27 1.68
C LEU A 168 19.27 -10.27 1.37
N LEU A 169 18.85 -10.01 0.13
CA LEU A 169 17.42 -10.13 -0.27
C LEU A 169 16.91 -11.55 -0.03
N GLU A 170 17.69 -12.56 -0.42
CA GLU A 170 17.32 -13.95 -0.18
C GLU A 170 17.30 -14.29 1.33
N ALA A 171 18.21 -13.73 2.11
CA ALA A 171 18.20 -13.86 3.57
C ALA A 171 16.98 -13.16 4.19
N ALA A 172 16.56 -12.01 3.65
CA ALA A 172 15.38 -11.29 4.11
C ALA A 172 14.09 -12.09 3.90
N VAL A 173 13.95 -12.78 2.76
CA VAL A 173 12.80 -13.68 2.53
C VAL A 173 12.81 -14.81 3.55
N ARG A 174 13.96 -15.44 3.81
CA ARG A 174 14.08 -16.48 4.86
C ARG A 174 13.79 -15.95 6.27
N ALA A 175 14.01 -14.66 6.51
CA ALA A 175 13.78 -14.01 7.80
C ALA A 175 12.34 -13.48 7.98
N GLY A 176 11.47 -13.60 6.96
CA GLY A 176 10.05 -13.27 7.09
C GLY A 176 9.55 -12.12 6.21
N ALA A 177 10.31 -11.69 5.19
CA ALA A 177 9.76 -10.89 4.13
C ALA A 177 8.87 -11.76 3.22
N ASP A 178 7.72 -11.23 2.83
CA ASP A 178 6.68 -11.94 2.08
C ASP A 178 6.94 -11.90 0.57
N LEU A 179 7.57 -10.82 0.07
CA LEU A 179 7.88 -10.60 -1.35
C LEU A 179 9.33 -10.14 -1.53
N VAL A 180 9.78 -10.26 -2.78
CA VAL A 180 11.07 -9.70 -3.25
C VAL A 180 10.80 -8.42 -4.04
N GLY A 181 11.55 -7.37 -3.73
CA GLY A 181 11.55 -6.11 -4.45
C GLY A 181 12.67 -6.00 -5.50
N GLY A 182 12.54 -4.98 -6.33
CA GLY A 182 13.55 -4.50 -7.26
C GLY A 182 13.49 -2.98 -7.35
N LEU A 183 14.54 -2.35 -7.87
CA LEU A 183 14.61 -0.90 -8.07
C LEU A 183 15.21 -0.57 -9.43
N ASP A 184 14.42 0.09 -10.29
CA ASP A 184 14.86 0.66 -11.57
C ASP A 184 15.94 -0.16 -12.30
N PRO A 185 15.61 -1.37 -12.78
CA PRO A 185 16.58 -2.30 -13.33
C PRO A 185 17.41 -1.72 -14.47
N ALA A 186 16.82 -0.84 -15.29
CA ALA A 186 17.47 -0.19 -16.41
C ALA A 186 18.10 1.15 -16.00
N GLY A 187 17.36 2.04 -15.36
CA GLY A 187 17.82 3.40 -15.08
C GLY A 187 18.82 3.50 -13.93
N PHE A 188 18.75 2.60 -12.95
CA PHE A 188 19.66 2.61 -11.80
C PHE A 188 20.76 1.54 -11.90
N ASP A 189 20.40 0.27 -12.02
CA ASP A 189 21.40 -0.81 -12.10
C ASP A 189 22.06 -0.95 -13.50
N HIS A 190 21.48 -0.34 -14.55
CA HIS A 190 21.95 -0.38 -15.94
C HIS A 190 22.11 -1.79 -16.54
N ARG A 191 21.54 -2.81 -15.91
CA ARG A 191 21.59 -4.23 -16.30
C ARG A 191 20.22 -4.90 -16.06
N PRO A 192 19.17 -4.50 -16.79
CA PRO A 192 17.81 -4.92 -16.48
C PRO A 192 17.60 -6.45 -16.56
N VAL A 193 18.23 -7.11 -17.52
CA VAL A 193 18.11 -8.56 -17.68
C VAL A 193 18.69 -9.32 -16.48
N GLU A 194 19.86 -8.89 -15.98
CA GLU A 194 20.52 -9.51 -14.83
C GLU A 194 19.79 -9.20 -13.53
N HIS A 195 19.39 -7.94 -13.32
CA HIS A 195 18.58 -7.53 -12.17
C HIS A 195 17.31 -8.36 -12.06
N LEU A 196 16.49 -8.37 -13.12
CA LEU A 196 15.25 -9.13 -13.15
C LEU A 196 15.51 -10.64 -13.02
N GLY A 197 16.60 -11.16 -13.65
CA GLY A 197 17.02 -12.56 -13.47
C GLY A 197 17.25 -12.91 -12.01
N THR A 198 17.86 -12.00 -11.26
CA THR A 198 18.16 -12.19 -9.84
C THR A 198 16.90 -12.18 -8.97
N VAL A 199 16.06 -11.14 -9.06
CA VAL A 199 14.86 -11.03 -8.20
C VAL A 199 13.81 -12.09 -8.53
N PHE A 200 13.55 -12.39 -9.81
CA PHE A 200 12.66 -13.47 -10.22
C PHE A 200 13.21 -14.84 -9.83
N GLY A 201 14.55 -15.02 -9.87
CA GLY A 201 15.19 -16.24 -9.41
C GLY A 201 15.01 -16.48 -7.91
N ILE A 202 15.13 -15.45 -7.08
CA ILE A 202 14.87 -15.52 -5.64
C ILE A 202 13.38 -15.85 -5.41
N ALA A 203 12.47 -15.12 -6.05
CA ALA A 203 11.04 -15.35 -5.92
C ALA A 203 10.65 -16.78 -6.30
N GLY A 204 11.20 -17.31 -7.40
CA GLY A 204 10.95 -18.69 -7.84
C GLY A 204 11.46 -19.75 -6.85
N ARG A 205 12.67 -19.56 -6.27
CA ARG A 205 13.20 -20.51 -5.27
C ARG A 205 12.38 -20.53 -3.97
N HIS A 206 11.81 -19.42 -3.57
CA HIS A 206 11.06 -19.29 -2.33
C HIS A 206 9.53 -19.35 -2.51
N GLY A 207 9.03 -19.37 -3.75
CA GLY A 207 7.60 -19.44 -4.05
C GLY A 207 6.84 -18.15 -3.72
N CYS A 208 7.53 -17.02 -3.48
CA CYS A 208 6.94 -15.74 -3.13
C CYS A 208 6.64 -14.88 -4.38
N GLY A 209 5.94 -13.75 -4.18
CA GLY A 209 5.67 -12.77 -5.22
C GLY A 209 6.79 -11.73 -5.35
N LEU A 210 6.57 -10.78 -6.29
CA LEU A 210 7.47 -9.65 -6.52
C LEU A 210 6.71 -8.33 -6.48
N ASP A 211 7.40 -7.28 -5.99
CA ASP A 211 6.93 -5.89 -6.12
C ASP A 211 8.12 -5.00 -6.50
N ILE A 212 8.14 -4.55 -7.76
CA ILE A 212 9.29 -3.89 -8.37
C ILE A 212 9.03 -2.40 -8.51
N HIS A 213 9.85 -1.55 -7.87
CA HIS A 213 9.84 -0.11 -8.11
C HIS A 213 10.33 0.19 -9.52
N LEU A 214 9.56 0.93 -10.28
CA LEU A 214 9.89 1.36 -11.64
C LEU A 214 9.55 2.84 -11.83
N HIS A 215 10.55 3.69 -11.60
CA HIS A 215 10.44 5.14 -11.80
C HIS A 215 10.89 5.58 -13.20
N ASP A 216 11.59 4.70 -13.93
CA ASP A 216 12.00 4.97 -15.30
C ASP A 216 10.81 5.37 -16.17
N GLY A 217 10.90 6.51 -16.84
CA GLY A 217 9.87 7.03 -17.72
C GLY A 217 10.04 6.63 -19.17
N GLY A 218 9.05 6.98 -19.99
CA GLY A 218 9.07 6.81 -21.45
C GLY A 218 9.41 5.39 -21.91
N GLU A 219 10.15 5.28 -23.01
CA GLU A 219 10.50 3.98 -23.60
C GLU A 219 11.47 3.14 -22.73
N LEU A 220 12.28 3.76 -21.87
CA LEU A 220 13.15 3.01 -20.97
C LEU A 220 12.33 2.20 -19.95
N GLY A 221 11.36 2.85 -19.32
CA GLY A 221 10.46 2.17 -18.40
C GLY A 221 9.56 1.15 -19.11
N ALA A 222 9.03 1.51 -20.30
CA ALA A 222 8.22 0.61 -21.11
C ALA A 222 8.98 -0.66 -21.52
N PHE A 223 10.25 -0.53 -21.89
CA PHE A 223 11.12 -1.68 -22.17
C PHE A 223 11.31 -2.57 -20.93
N THR A 224 11.46 -1.95 -19.76
CA THR A 224 11.58 -2.72 -18.51
C THR A 224 10.26 -3.43 -18.18
N ILE A 225 9.09 -2.81 -18.45
CA ILE A 225 7.78 -3.47 -18.31
C ILE A 225 7.68 -4.69 -19.24
N ASP A 226 8.12 -4.59 -20.51
CA ASP A 226 8.14 -5.75 -21.43
C ASP A 226 8.94 -6.93 -20.84
N LEU A 227 10.14 -6.64 -20.30
CA LEU A 227 10.98 -7.68 -19.69
C LEU A 227 10.32 -8.31 -18.45
N ILE A 228 9.61 -7.52 -17.63
CA ILE A 228 8.87 -8.02 -16.47
C ILE A 228 7.72 -8.94 -16.94
N ILE A 229 6.95 -8.52 -17.95
CA ILE A 229 5.87 -9.30 -18.55
C ILE A 229 6.40 -10.63 -19.10
N GLU A 230 7.47 -10.58 -19.89
CA GLU A 230 8.11 -11.77 -20.46
C GLU A 230 8.51 -12.77 -19.38
N ARG A 231 9.20 -12.31 -18.32
CA ARG A 231 9.63 -13.18 -17.22
C ARG A 231 8.44 -13.72 -16.42
N THR A 232 7.43 -12.88 -16.15
CA THR A 232 6.21 -13.30 -15.47
C THR A 232 5.56 -14.46 -16.21
N ARG A 233 5.45 -14.35 -17.54
CA ARG A 233 4.90 -15.40 -18.41
C ARG A 233 5.78 -16.65 -18.41
N ALA A 234 7.08 -16.49 -18.61
CA ALA A 234 8.04 -17.60 -18.73
C ALA A 234 8.12 -18.44 -17.44
N LEU A 235 7.92 -17.83 -16.28
CA LEU A 235 8.02 -18.48 -14.98
C LEU A 235 6.64 -18.84 -14.35
N GLY A 236 5.54 -18.58 -15.05
CA GLY A 236 4.20 -18.88 -14.55
C GLY A 236 3.80 -18.09 -13.30
N LEU A 237 4.27 -16.85 -13.18
CA LEU A 237 4.05 -15.98 -12.01
C LEU A 237 2.85 -15.03 -12.21
N ALA A 238 1.94 -15.35 -13.13
CA ALA A 238 0.74 -14.57 -13.38
C ALA A 238 -0.06 -14.33 -12.08
N GLY A 239 -0.33 -13.06 -11.76
CA GLY A 239 -1.01 -12.64 -10.52
C GLY A 239 -0.11 -12.58 -9.27
N LYS A 240 1.20 -12.76 -9.40
CA LYS A 240 2.17 -12.68 -8.30
C LYS A 240 3.18 -11.54 -8.46
N VAL A 241 3.00 -10.67 -9.44
CA VAL A 241 3.93 -9.58 -9.75
C VAL A 241 3.19 -8.25 -9.68
N THR A 242 3.77 -7.31 -8.97
CA THR A 242 3.34 -5.91 -8.89
C THR A 242 4.45 -5.02 -9.44
N ILE A 243 4.09 -3.96 -10.16
CA ILE A 243 5.00 -2.89 -10.55
C ILE A 243 4.56 -1.61 -9.84
N SER A 244 5.41 -1.10 -8.99
CA SER A 244 5.17 0.13 -8.26
C SER A 244 5.57 1.34 -9.08
N HIS A 245 4.75 2.41 -9.04
CA HIS A 245 4.86 3.67 -9.79
C HIS A 245 4.57 3.55 -11.29
N ALA A 246 5.33 2.77 -12.04
CA ALA A 246 5.14 2.52 -13.48
C ALA A 246 4.91 3.79 -14.34
N PHE A 247 5.63 4.88 -14.08
CA PHE A 247 5.41 6.19 -14.69
C PHE A 247 5.44 6.17 -16.23
N ALA A 248 6.18 5.24 -16.81
CA ALA A 248 6.26 5.04 -18.26
C ALA A 248 4.89 4.91 -18.93
N LEU A 249 3.90 4.31 -18.24
CA LEU A 249 2.54 4.14 -18.78
C LEU A 249 1.82 5.46 -19.07
N ALA A 250 2.23 6.54 -18.42
CA ALA A 250 1.69 7.88 -18.67
C ALA A 250 2.53 8.70 -19.67
N GLU A 251 3.65 8.17 -20.15
CA GLU A 251 4.65 8.89 -20.93
C GLU A 251 4.91 8.27 -22.32
N VAL A 252 4.33 7.11 -22.61
CA VAL A 252 4.48 6.44 -23.92
C VAL A 252 3.34 6.81 -24.89
N PRO A 253 3.57 6.67 -26.22
CA PRO A 253 2.53 6.84 -27.22
C PRO A 253 1.36 5.85 -27.04
N GLU A 254 0.17 6.28 -27.47
CA GLU A 254 -1.10 5.56 -27.28
C GLU A 254 -1.06 4.08 -27.69
N ALA A 255 -0.56 3.77 -28.90
CA ALA A 255 -0.47 2.38 -29.37
C ALA A 255 0.48 1.52 -28.54
N ARG A 256 1.50 2.15 -27.91
CA ARG A 256 2.41 1.47 -26.99
C ARG A 256 1.71 1.18 -25.67
N LEU A 257 0.97 2.16 -25.15
CA LEU A 257 0.17 2.03 -23.94
C LEU A 257 -0.87 0.90 -24.06
N GLU A 258 -1.63 0.89 -25.13
CA GLU A 258 -2.66 -0.14 -25.37
C GLU A 258 -2.08 -1.55 -25.27
N ARG A 259 -0.97 -1.81 -25.97
CA ARG A 259 -0.30 -3.11 -25.93
C ARG A 259 0.20 -3.45 -24.52
N LEU A 260 0.84 -2.52 -23.81
CA LEU A 260 1.32 -2.77 -22.45
C LEU A 260 0.16 -3.09 -21.49
N VAL A 261 -0.94 -2.34 -21.57
CA VAL A 261 -2.11 -2.55 -20.71
C VAL A 261 -2.74 -3.93 -20.97
N GLU A 262 -2.88 -4.33 -22.23
CA GLU A 262 -3.39 -5.67 -22.60
C GLU A 262 -2.50 -6.79 -22.04
N GLU A 263 -1.18 -6.66 -22.17
CA GLU A 263 -0.23 -7.66 -21.70
C GLU A 263 -0.16 -7.71 -20.16
N LEU A 264 -0.21 -6.56 -19.47
CA LEU A 264 -0.30 -6.48 -18.01
C LEU A 264 -1.55 -7.20 -17.50
N ALA A 265 -2.70 -6.93 -18.11
CA ALA A 265 -3.97 -7.60 -17.79
C ALA A 265 -3.87 -9.12 -18.03
N GLY A 266 -3.32 -9.54 -19.19
CA GLY A 266 -3.16 -10.94 -19.55
C GLY A 266 -2.29 -11.73 -18.57
N GLN A 267 -1.29 -11.09 -17.96
CA GLN A 267 -0.45 -11.69 -16.92
C GLN A 267 -0.94 -11.39 -15.50
N ARG A 268 -2.06 -10.68 -15.33
CA ARG A 268 -2.57 -10.21 -14.03
C ARG A 268 -1.48 -9.53 -13.20
N ILE A 269 -0.64 -8.73 -13.85
CA ILE A 269 0.34 -7.89 -13.17
C ILE A 269 -0.41 -6.70 -12.59
N SER A 270 -0.27 -6.48 -11.29
CA SER A 270 -0.87 -5.35 -10.59
C SER A 270 0.07 -4.14 -10.56
N LEU A 271 -0.50 -2.97 -10.31
CA LEU A 271 0.24 -1.72 -10.23
C LEU A 271 -0.05 -1.01 -8.91
N THR A 272 0.88 -0.16 -8.46
CA THR A 272 0.60 0.80 -7.40
C THR A 272 0.85 2.23 -7.85
N THR A 273 0.09 3.18 -7.30
CA THR A 273 0.30 4.62 -7.49
C THR A 273 0.32 5.33 -6.14
N VAL A 274 1.13 6.37 -6.05
CA VAL A 274 1.29 7.16 -4.82
C VAL A 274 0.93 8.64 -5.03
N ALA A 275 0.34 8.96 -6.18
CA ALA A 275 -0.01 10.32 -6.59
C ALA A 275 1.13 11.34 -6.45
N PRO A 276 2.35 11.08 -6.97
CA PRO A 276 3.50 11.96 -6.78
C PRO A 276 3.29 13.32 -7.45
N GLY A 277 3.79 14.41 -6.81
CA GLY A 277 3.59 15.80 -7.25
C GLY A 277 4.23 16.16 -8.58
N ASN A 278 5.30 15.48 -8.97
CA ASN A 278 6.21 15.83 -10.05
C ASN A 278 6.17 14.88 -11.27
N ARG A 279 5.23 13.94 -11.31
CA ARG A 279 5.09 12.98 -12.42
C ARG A 279 3.67 12.99 -12.97
N PRO A 280 3.44 12.63 -14.23
CA PRO A 280 2.09 12.41 -14.77
C PRO A 280 1.33 11.34 -13.98
N ALA A 281 0.02 11.48 -13.88
CA ALA A 281 -0.84 10.46 -13.29
C ALA A 281 -0.94 9.25 -14.23
N LEU A 282 -1.00 8.05 -13.65
CA LEU A 282 -1.27 6.83 -14.42
C LEU A 282 -2.62 6.94 -15.17
N PRO A 283 -2.76 6.27 -16.33
CA PRO A 283 -4.00 6.23 -17.11
C PRO A 283 -5.05 5.32 -16.45
N LEU A 284 -5.49 5.68 -15.22
CA LEU A 284 -6.29 4.83 -14.32
C LEU A 284 -7.56 4.30 -14.97
N ALA A 285 -8.28 5.12 -15.74
CA ALA A 285 -9.50 4.68 -16.40
C ALA A 285 -9.25 3.56 -17.44
N ARG A 286 -8.12 3.61 -18.14
CA ARG A 286 -7.73 2.56 -19.08
C ARG A 286 -7.31 1.28 -18.40
N LEU A 287 -6.53 1.40 -17.35
CA LEU A 287 -6.09 0.25 -16.54
C LEU A 287 -7.30 -0.46 -15.94
N ALA A 288 -8.25 0.29 -15.36
CA ALA A 288 -9.49 -0.26 -14.82
C ALA A 288 -10.35 -0.95 -15.90
N ALA A 289 -10.51 -0.33 -17.08
CA ALA A 289 -11.27 -0.91 -18.18
C ALA A 289 -10.67 -2.23 -18.70
N ALA A 290 -9.35 -2.40 -18.62
CA ALA A 290 -8.65 -3.62 -18.97
C ALA A 290 -8.59 -4.66 -17.84
N GLY A 291 -9.09 -4.33 -16.64
CA GLY A 291 -9.06 -5.22 -15.48
C GLY A 291 -7.70 -5.32 -14.80
N VAL A 292 -6.79 -4.35 -15.01
CA VAL A 292 -5.52 -4.26 -14.28
C VAL A 292 -5.81 -3.73 -12.88
N ALA A 293 -5.47 -4.50 -11.85
CA ALA A 293 -5.59 -4.06 -10.47
C ALA A 293 -4.59 -2.93 -10.18
N VAL A 294 -5.09 -1.81 -9.64
CA VAL A 294 -4.25 -0.67 -9.24
C VAL A 294 -4.59 -0.31 -7.79
N GLY A 295 -3.59 -0.25 -6.93
CA GLY A 295 -3.73 0.17 -5.53
C GLY A 295 -3.12 1.55 -5.29
N LEU A 296 -3.70 2.29 -4.33
CA LEU A 296 -3.14 3.54 -3.82
C LEU A 296 -2.22 3.26 -2.65
N GLY A 297 -1.10 4.01 -2.56
CA GLY A 297 -0.18 3.95 -1.45
C GLY A 297 0.23 5.33 -0.94
N CYS A 298 0.66 5.39 0.31
CA CYS A 298 1.22 6.61 0.91
C CYS A 298 2.68 6.83 0.51
N ASP A 299 3.40 5.77 0.10
CA ASP A 299 4.84 5.80 -0.09
C ASP A 299 5.58 6.11 1.23
N GLY A 300 6.66 6.87 1.18
CA GLY A 300 7.30 7.40 2.39
C GLY A 300 6.41 8.41 3.12
N VAL A 301 6.33 8.27 4.44
CA VAL A 301 5.57 9.18 5.31
C VAL A 301 6.54 9.89 6.25
N ARG A 302 6.72 11.21 6.06
CA ARG A 302 7.64 12.02 6.87
C ARG A 302 8.97 11.30 7.10
N ASP A 303 9.67 11.02 6.03
CA ASP A 303 10.94 10.28 6.07
C ASP A 303 12.13 11.15 5.64
N LEU A 304 13.27 10.51 5.40
CA LEU A 304 14.50 11.20 4.97
C LEU A 304 14.50 11.56 3.47
N TRP A 305 13.50 11.09 2.72
CA TRP A 305 13.29 11.37 1.30
C TRP A 305 12.31 12.51 1.09
N SER A 306 11.25 12.55 1.92
CA SER A 306 10.13 13.46 1.76
C SER A 306 9.55 13.90 3.10
N PRO A 307 9.24 15.20 3.29
CA PRO A 307 8.61 15.68 4.51
C PRO A 307 7.10 15.42 4.56
N TRP A 308 6.51 14.91 3.48
CA TRP A 308 5.07 14.80 3.30
C TRP A 308 4.48 13.51 3.86
N GLY A 309 3.17 13.51 4.03
CA GLY A 309 2.37 12.36 4.43
C GLY A 309 2.08 12.29 5.92
N ASP A 310 0.99 11.63 6.24
CA ASP A 310 0.47 11.42 7.60
C ASP A 310 -0.06 10.00 7.84
N GLY A 311 -0.02 9.13 6.79
CA GLY A 311 -0.56 7.78 6.82
C GLY A 311 -2.08 7.71 6.60
N ASP A 312 -2.74 8.81 6.23
CA ASP A 312 -4.17 8.79 5.90
C ASP A 312 -4.42 8.59 4.40
N LEU A 313 -4.88 7.40 4.04
CA LEU A 313 -5.23 7.06 2.65
C LEU A 313 -6.43 7.83 2.09
N LEU A 314 -7.36 8.35 2.92
CA LEU A 314 -8.39 9.28 2.41
C LEU A 314 -7.76 10.59 1.97
N GLY A 315 -6.83 11.14 2.73
CA GLY A 315 -6.06 12.30 2.33
C GLY A 315 -5.23 12.04 1.06
N ARG A 316 -4.68 10.83 0.93
CA ARG A 316 -3.97 10.43 -0.29
C ARG A 316 -4.91 10.30 -1.50
N ALA A 317 -6.12 9.75 -1.30
CA ALA A 317 -7.16 9.68 -2.34
C ALA A 317 -7.63 11.08 -2.76
N ALA A 318 -7.77 12.02 -1.82
CA ALA A 318 -8.06 13.42 -2.12
C ALA A 318 -6.97 14.06 -2.99
N LEU A 319 -5.70 13.84 -2.64
CA LEU A 319 -4.57 14.33 -3.42
C LEU A 319 -4.55 13.75 -4.84
N LEU A 320 -4.78 12.44 -4.97
CA LEU A 320 -4.87 11.78 -6.28
C LEU A 320 -6.00 12.36 -7.13
N ALA A 321 -7.20 12.48 -6.56
CA ALA A 321 -8.38 13.03 -7.22
C ALA A 321 -8.13 14.49 -7.67
N TRP A 322 -7.58 15.33 -6.79
CA TRP A 322 -7.26 16.72 -7.11
C TRP A 322 -6.25 16.82 -8.26
N ARG A 323 -5.19 16.00 -8.23
CA ARG A 323 -4.17 15.97 -9.30
C ARG A 323 -4.71 15.44 -10.63
N ALA A 324 -5.63 14.49 -10.60
CA ALA A 324 -6.32 13.97 -11.78
C ALA A 324 -7.37 14.94 -12.34
N GLY A 325 -7.58 16.10 -11.70
CA GLY A 325 -8.57 17.08 -12.12
C GLY A 325 -10.02 16.63 -11.89
N ALA A 326 -10.26 15.74 -10.93
CA ALA A 326 -11.58 15.24 -10.56
C ALA A 326 -12.55 16.40 -10.24
N ARG A 327 -13.78 16.29 -10.74
CA ARG A 327 -14.82 17.32 -10.56
C ARG A 327 -16.17 16.73 -10.19
N ARG A 328 -16.34 15.42 -10.24
CA ARG A 328 -17.61 14.73 -10.04
C ARG A 328 -17.46 13.70 -8.92
N ASP A 329 -18.55 13.43 -8.21
CA ASP A 329 -18.58 12.46 -7.11
C ASP A 329 -18.10 11.06 -7.54
N GLN A 330 -18.39 10.66 -8.77
CA GLN A 330 -17.89 9.39 -9.32
C GLN A 330 -16.35 9.35 -9.46
N ASP A 331 -15.71 10.49 -9.76
CA ASP A 331 -14.26 10.58 -9.86
C ASP A 331 -13.62 10.46 -8.45
N LEU A 332 -14.28 11.05 -7.43
CA LEU A 332 -13.89 10.94 -6.03
C LEU A 332 -14.08 9.51 -5.50
N ALA A 333 -15.19 8.87 -5.88
CA ALA A 333 -15.44 7.47 -5.53
C ALA A 333 -14.39 6.53 -6.13
N ALA A 334 -13.99 6.77 -7.38
CA ALA A 334 -12.91 6.00 -8.01
C ALA A 334 -11.56 6.16 -7.28
N ALA A 335 -11.27 7.35 -6.73
CA ALA A 335 -10.07 7.54 -5.93
C ALA A 335 -10.11 6.77 -4.59
N LEU A 336 -11.27 6.70 -3.94
CA LEU A 336 -11.47 5.84 -2.75
C LEU A 336 -11.35 4.37 -3.09
N GLU A 337 -11.87 3.94 -4.24
CA GLU A 337 -11.79 2.55 -4.69
C GLU A 337 -10.33 2.07 -4.78
N LEU A 338 -9.40 2.90 -5.24
CA LEU A 338 -7.96 2.57 -5.27
C LEU A 338 -7.37 2.38 -3.87
N ALA A 339 -7.91 3.07 -2.86
CA ALA A 339 -7.50 2.97 -1.46
C ALA A 339 -8.23 1.84 -0.70
N THR A 340 -9.13 1.13 -1.34
CA THR A 340 -9.94 0.05 -0.75
C THR A 340 -9.86 -1.20 -1.63
N ALA A 341 -10.83 -1.43 -2.51
CA ALA A 341 -10.91 -2.61 -3.37
C ALA A 341 -9.71 -2.73 -4.32
N GLY A 342 -9.18 -1.62 -4.85
CA GLY A 342 -7.98 -1.62 -5.69
C GLY A 342 -6.76 -2.11 -4.92
N GLY A 343 -6.50 -1.55 -3.73
CA GLY A 343 -5.44 -2.04 -2.85
C GLY A 343 -5.62 -3.50 -2.47
N ALA A 344 -6.85 -3.91 -2.14
CA ALA A 344 -7.19 -5.30 -1.84
C ALA A 344 -6.89 -6.23 -3.01
N GLY A 345 -7.18 -5.81 -4.24
CA GLY A 345 -6.85 -6.54 -5.46
C GLY A 345 -5.34 -6.70 -5.68
N VAL A 346 -4.56 -5.65 -5.38
CA VAL A 346 -3.08 -5.71 -5.45
C VAL A 346 -2.49 -6.68 -4.43
N LEU A 347 -3.01 -6.69 -3.20
CA LEU A 347 -2.55 -7.59 -2.15
C LEU A 347 -3.17 -9.00 -2.23
N GLY A 348 -4.14 -9.23 -3.14
CA GLY A 348 -4.82 -10.51 -3.27
C GLY A 348 -5.69 -10.87 -2.05
N LEU A 349 -6.33 -9.88 -1.43
CA LEU A 349 -7.12 -10.06 -0.20
C LEU A 349 -8.48 -10.68 -0.50
N ASP A 350 -8.77 -11.82 0.13
CA ASP A 350 -10.08 -12.43 0.10
C ASP A 350 -11.01 -11.86 1.18
N GLY A 351 -12.28 -11.63 0.79
CA GLY A 351 -13.32 -11.18 1.73
C GLY A 351 -13.14 -9.74 2.22
N HIS A 352 -12.53 -8.87 1.40
CA HIS A 352 -12.49 -7.43 1.63
C HIS A 352 -13.75 -6.77 1.07
N GLY A 353 -14.44 -5.98 1.87
CA GLY A 353 -15.70 -5.31 1.46
C GLY A 353 -16.68 -5.12 2.63
N LEU A 354 -17.93 -4.74 2.32
CA LEU A 354 -18.99 -4.53 3.31
C LEU A 354 -20.16 -5.50 3.13
N GLU A 355 -20.02 -6.49 2.24
CA GLU A 355 -21.06 -7.47 1.94
C GLU A 355 -21.03 -8.66 2.91
N PRO A 356 -22.14 -9.41 3.06
CA PRO A 356 -22.13 -10.64 3.82
C PRO A 356 -21.05 -11.62 3.32
N GLY A 357 -20.28 -12.18 4.26
CA GLY A 357 -19.11 -13.03 3.98
C GLY A 357 -17.78 -12.29 4.08
N CYS A 358 -17.75 -10.98 3.93
CA CYS A 358 -16.53 -10.17 4.08
C CYS A 358 -16.08 -10.12 5.56
N TRP A 359 -14.79 -9.91 5.76
CA TRP A 359 -14.27 -9.55 7.07
C TRP A 359 -14.83 -8.20 7.50
N ALA A 360 -15.17 -8.04 8.76
CA ALA A 360 -15.60 -6.77 9.32
C ALA A 360 -14.36 -5.87 9.60
N ASP A 361 -13.62 -5.58 8.54
CA ASP A 361 -12.55 -4.60 8.46
C ASP A 361 -13.17 -3.35 7.83
N LEU A 362 -13.49 -2.34 8.64
CA LEU A 362 -14.16 -1.13 8.17
C LEU A 362 -13.83 0.09 9.02
N ALA A 363 -14.04 1.25 8.45
CA ALA A 363 -13.97 2.52 9.16
C ALA A 363 -15.27 3.31 9.02
N LEU A 364 -15.68 3.95 10.10
CA LEU A 364 -16.77 4.93 10.10
C LEU A 364 -16.19 6.33 9.94
N VAL A 365 -16.61 6.99 8.87
CA VAL A 365 -16.21 8.36 8.53
C VAL A 365 -17.37 9.30 8.83
N PRO A 366 -17.19 10.39 9.61
CA PRO A 366 -18.23 11.40 9.85
C PRO A 366 -18.51 12.21 8.58
N ALA A 367 -19.15 11.57 7.61
CA ALA A 367 -19.54 12.10 6.31
C ALA A 367 -20.81 11.41 5.84
N SER A 368 -21.55 12.05 4.93
CA SER A 368 -22.80 11.52 4.37
C SER A 368 -22.58 10.79 3.05
N THR A 369 -21.54 11.17 2.31
CA THR A 369 -21.21 10.63 0.98
C THR A 369 -19.74 10.31 0.85
N VAL A 370 -19.39 9.50 -0.14
CA VAL A 370 -17.99 9.18 -0.48
C VAL A 370 -17.24 10.45 -0.92
N GLY A 371 -17.88 11.30 -1.73
CA GLY A 371 -17.27 12.55 -2.18
C GLY A 371 -16.88 13.46 -1.02
N GLU A 372 -17.78 13.65 -0.05
CA GLU A 372 -17.51 14.41 1.17
C GLU A 372 -16.36 13.78 1.97
N ALA A 373 -16.39 12.45 2.18
CA ALA A 373 -15.35 11.74 2.92
C ALA A 373 -13.97 11.91 2.30
N VAL A 374 -13.84 11.83 0.98
CA VAL A 374 -12.56 12.01 0.27
C VAL A 374 -12.07 13.46 0.37
N VAL A 375 -12.94 14.45 0.12
CA VAL A 375 -12.54 15.87 0.09
C VAL A 375 -12.18 16.39 1.48
N VAL A 376 -12.98 16.03 2.49
CA VAL A 376 -12.81 16.53 3.88
C VAL A 376 -11.86 15.65 4.69
N HIS A 377 -11.77 14.34 4.36
CA HIS A 377 -11.02 13.28 5.06
C HIS A 377 -11.00 13.44 6.59
N PRO A 378 -12.18 13.52 7.24
CA PRO A 378 -12.26 13.78 8.66
C PRO A 378 -11.73 12.58 9.47
N PRO A 379 -11.28 12.80 10.72
CA PRO A 379 -10.89 11.70 11.61
C PRO A 379 -11.99 10.63 11.70
N ARG A 380 -11.59 9.36 11.76
CA ARG A 380 -12.54 8.23 11.86
C ARG A 380 -13.21 8.22 13.23
N SER A 381 -14.52 8.02 13.24
CA SER A 381 -15.28 7.89 14.48
C SER A 381 -15.23 6.48 15.08
N LEU A 382 -14.91 5.48 14.25
CA LEU A 382 -14.73 4.08 14.67
C LEU A 382 -13.90 3.35 13.61
N VAL A 383 -13.02 2.46 14.04
CA VAL A 383 -12.32 1.53 13.16
C VAL A 383 -12.46 0.12 13.71
N LEU A 384 -12.89 -0.78 12.85
CA LEU A 384 -12.97 -2.21 13.15
C LEU A 384 -11.94 -2.99 12.36
N LYS A 385 -11.28 -3.94 13.04
CA LYS A 385 -10.48 -4.99 12.43
C LYS A 385 -11.04 -6.35 12.85
N ARG A 386 -11.50 -7.14 11.88
CA ARG A 386 -12.19 -8.41 12.13
C ARG A 386 -13.26 -8.30 13.23
N GLY A 387 -14.09 -7.27 13.12
CA GLY A 387 -15.18 -7.00 14.05
C GLY A 387 -14.77 -6.52 15.45
N ARG A 388 -13.51 -6.29 15.71
CA ARG A 388 -13.01 -5.72 16.97
C ARG A 388 -12.74 -4.23 16.79
N VAL A 389 -13.12 -3.41 17.77
CA VAL A 389 -12.76 -1.99 17.79
C VAL A 389 -11.25 -1.88 18.02
N VAL A 390 -10.55 -1.25 17.06
CA VAL A 390 -9.09 -1.03 17.12
C VAL A 390 -8.71 0.43 17.22
N ALA A 391 -9.63 1.34 16.85
CA ALA A 391 -9.56 2.78 17.10
C ALA A 391 -10.98 3.36 17.16
N GLY A 392 -11.13 4.46 17.89
CA GLY A 392 -12.40 5.15 18.13
C GLY A 392 -12.31 5.94 19.44
N PRO A 393 -13.38 6.64 19.80
CA PRO A 393 -13.42 7.42 21.05
C PRO A 393 -13.32 6.52 22.27
#